data_5ae706c8e6d270a481d3d6f58cb50799
#
_entry.id   5ae706c8e6d270a481d3d6f58cb50799
#
_cell.length_a   1.000
_cell.length_b   1.000
_cell.length_c   1.000
_cell.angle_alpha   90.00
_cell.angle_beta   90.00
_cell.angle_gamma   90.00
#
_symmetry.space_group_name_H-M   'P 1'
#
loop_
_entity.id
_entity.type
_entity.pdbx_description
1 polymer ?
#
loop_
_entity_poly.entity_id
_entity_poly.type
_entity_poly.pdbx_seq_one_letter_code
_entity_poly.pdbx_strand_id
1 'polypeptide(L)'
;MNRITECKSVLSLIVVLLCFILQSNAQGVLSLEDCRRLAIENNKKLKIADEDVKASEAQRAEAFTKYLPSIDAMGVYLRNQKEINLLSDDARLPVGSIGSDGKFTFRPDQLMVGSDGKPVMVNGQYVPKDYALLPKEAMTVDERNLGIVQVGLTQPIYMGGKIRAYNQIAGLSERLAKSKRSQELQHVILSTDEAYWQIVSLVNRKKLADKYVETLTKFVHDVELMHTTGVATKADVLSVRVKLNEGEMVQTKVDNGLSLSRMLLNQICG
;
A
#
# COMPACT_ATOMS: atom_id res chain seq x y z
N MET A 1 -35.03 -53.04 -16.13
CA MET A 1 -33.88 -52.12 -16.18
C MET A 1 -33.88 -51.04 -15.06
N ASN A 2 -34.98 -50.90 -14.28
CA ASN A 2 -35.11 -49.84 -13.23
C ASN A 2 -34.53 -50.17 -11.82
N ARG A 3 -34.27 -51.46 -11.51
CA ARG A 3 -33.75 -51.82 -10.17
C ARG A 3 -32.25 -51.57 -9.98
N ILE A 4 -31.47 -51.51 -11.06
CA ILE A 4 -30.00 -51.25 -10.99
C ILE A 4 -29.68 -49.76 -10.82
N THR A 5 -30.54 -48.90 -11.35
CA THR A 5 -30.38 -47.42 -11.20
C THR A 5 -30.77 -46.95 -9.79
N GLU A 6 -31.77 -47.52 -9.18
CA GLU A 6 -32.15 -47.20 -7.79
C GLU A 6 -31.07 -47.66 -6.79
N CYS A 7 -30.50 -48.85 -7.01
CA CYS A 7 -29.41 -49.34 -6.13
C CYS A 7 -28.16 -48.46 -6.18
N LYS A 8 -27.81 -47.86 -7.35
CA LYS A 8 -26.70 -46.92 -7.49
C LYS A 8 -26.98 -45.57 -6.80
N SER A 9 -28.21 -45.08 -6.86
CA SER A 9 -28.59 -43.83 -6.19
C SER A 9 -28.59 -43.96 -4.66
N VAL A 10 -29.05 -45.08 -4.12
CA VAL A 10 -29.04 -45.39 -2.69
C VAL A 10 -27.59 -45.57 -2.19
N LEU A 11 -26.72 -46.24 -2.96
CA LEU A 11 -25.32 -46.39 -2.62
C LEU A 11 -24.57 -45.04 -2.62
N SER A 12 -24.88 -44.17 -3.59
CA SER A 12 -24.31 -42.79 -3.64
C SER A 12 -24.75 -41.95 -2.44
N LEU A 13 -26.03 -42.08 -2.03
CA LEU A 13 -26.55 -41.35 -0.87
C LEU A 13 -25.91 -41.82 0.45
N ILE A 14 -25.67 -43.13 0.58
CA ILE A 14 -24.98 -43.73 1.74
C ILE A 14 -23.52 -43.24 1.82
N VAL A 15 -22.82 -43.18 0.69
CA VAL A 15 -21.42 -42.69 0.64
C VAL A 15 -21.35 -41.20 1.03
N VAL A 16 -22.27 -40.37 0.53
CA VAL A 16 -22.34 -38.94 0.92
C VAL A 16 -22.68 -38.79 2.40
N LEU A 17 -23.60 -39.59 2.94
CA LEU A 17 -23.93 -39.59 4.36
C LEU A 17 -22.76 -40.05 5.23
N LEU A 18 -21.99 -41.05 4.79
CA LEU A 18 -20.79 -41.52 5.48
C LEU A 18 -19.66 -40.46 5.49
N CYS A 19 -19.49 -39.70 4.41
CA CYS A 19 -18.55 -38.55 4.37
C CYS A 19 -18.94 -37.44 5.36
N PHE A 20 -20.22 -37.17 5.55
CA PHE A 20 -20.72 -36.20 6.53
C PHE A 20 -20.43 -36.63 7.99
N ILE A 21 -20.53 -37.92 8.30
CA ILE A 21 -20.29 -38.47 9.64
C ILE A 21 -18.81 -38.43 10.01
N LEU A 22 -17.89 -38.52 9.02
CA LEU A 22 -16.44 -38.47 9.25
C LEU A 22 -15.90 -37.06 9.58
N GLN A 23 -16.69 -36.00 9.34
CA GLN A 23 -16.30 -34.62 9.65
C GLN A 23 -16.63 -34.16 11.06
N SER A 24 -17.32 -34.98 11.87
CA SER A 24 -17.85 -34.55 13.19
C SER A 24 -16.89 -34.74 14.37
N ASN A 25 -15.65 -35.21 14.19
CA ASN A 25 -14.73 -35.51 15.30
C ASN A 25 -13.61 -34.49 15.53
N ALA A 26 -13.81 -33.24 15.11
CA ALA A 26 -12.81 -32.17 15.29
C ALA A 26 -13.01 -31.29 16.54
N GLN A 27 -13.61 -31.81 17.62
CA GLN A 27 -13.60 -31.15 18.93
C GLN A 27 -12.51 -31.73 19.84
N GLY A 28 -11.33 -31.97 19.30
CA GLY A 28 -10.13 -32.25 20.08
C GLY A 28 -9.70 -31.00 20.87
N VAL A 29 -9.36 -31.18 22.14
CA VAL A 29 -8.68 -30.13 22.91
C VAL A 29 -7.41 -29.79 22.15
N LEU A 30 -7.32 -28.57 21.62
CA LEU A 30 -6.13 -28.09 20.93
C LEU A 30 -4.93 -28.16 21.87
N SER A 31 -3.89 -28.90 21.49
CA SER A 31 -2.64 -28.92 22.23
C SER A 31 -1.84 -27.65 21.96
N LEU A 32 -0.86 -27.35 22.80
CA LEU A 32 0.06 -26.23 22.58
C LEU A 32 0.77 -26.35 21.24
N GLU A 33 1.19 -27.56 20.86
CA GLU A 33 1.86 -27.82 19.57
C GLU A 33 0.94 -27.56 18.38
N ASP A 34 -0.35 -27.91 18.48
CA ASP A 34 -1.33 -27.62 17.43
C ASP A 34 -1.55 -26.12 17.28
N CYS A 35 -1.63 -25.38 18.40
CA CYS A 35 -1.74 -23.93 18.37
C CYS A 35 -0.51 -23.27 17.74
N ARG A 36 0.71 -23.73 18.06
CA ARG A 36 1.95 -23.24 17.46
C ARG A 36 1.97 -23.51 15.95
N ARG A 37 1.61 -24.73 15.51
CA ARG A 37 1.55 -25.09 14.11
C ARG A 37 0.56 -24.22 13.34
N LEU A 38 -0.66 -24.06 13.84
CA LEU A 38 -1.68 -23.21 13.24
C LEU A 38 -1.22 -21.73 13.18
N ALA A 39 -0.60 -21.23 14.23
CA ALA A 39 -0.05 -19.88 14.27
C ALA A 39 1.03 -19.69 13.20
N ILE A 40 1.98 -20.63 13.06
CA ILE A 40 3.02 -20.54 12.03
C ILE A 40 2.45 -20.58 10.61
N GLU A 41 1.43 -21.40 10.36
CA GLU A 41 0.81 -21.55 9.06
C GLU A 41 -0.07 -20.36 8.65
N ASN A 42 -0.78 -19.77 9.63
CA ASN A 42 -1.85 -18.82 9.33
C ASN A 42 -1.59 -17.39 9.77
N ASN A 43 -0.62 -17.15 10.67
CA ASN A 43 -0.38 -15.81 11.22
C ASN A 43 -0.06 -14.80 10.13
N LYS A 44 -0.83 -13.71 10.13
CA LYS A 44 -0.73 -12.66 9.10
C LYS A 44 0.58 -11.87 9.18
N LYS A 45 1.13 -11.67 10.40
CA LYS A 45 2.40 -10.96 10.56
C LYS A 45 3.57 -11.76 9.99
N LEU A 46 3.55 -13.08 10.18
CA LEU A 46 4.57 -13.94 9.60
C LEU A 46 4.47 -13.96 8.06
N LYS A 47 3.26 -14.00 7.50
CA LYS A 47 3.06 -13.88 6.05
C LYS A 47 3.56 -12.55 5.50
N ILE A 48 3.34 -11.43 6.22
CA ILE A 48 3.91 -10.13 5.85
C ILE A 48 5.43 -10.19 5.84
N ALA A 49 6.05 -10.76 6.88
CA ALA A 49 7.50 -10.90 6.95
C ALA A 49 8.06 -11.80 5.81
N ASP A 50 7.32 -12.81 5.36
CA ASP A 50 7.67 -13.63 4.20
C ASP A 50 7.63 -12.82 2.89
N GLU A 51 6.62 -11.96 2.72
CA GLU A 51 6.55 -11.06 1.56
C GLU A 51 7.64 -9.96 1.61
N ASP A 52 8.00 -9.46 2.78
CA ASP A 52 9.12 -8.52 2.94
C ASP A 52 10.47 -9.15 2.51
N VAL A 53 10.66 -10.45 2.79
CA VAL A 53 11.83 -11.18 2.30
C VAL A 53 11.82 -11.23 0.77
N LYS A 54 10.71 -11.61 0.14
CA LYS A 54 10.57 -11.64 -1.32
C LYS A 54 10.80 -10.26 -1.95
N ALA A 55 10.26 -9.22 -1.33
CA ALA A 55 10.48 -7.84 -1.77
C ALA A 55 11.97 -7.45 -1.72
N SER A 56 12.68 -7.84 -0.66
CA SER A 56 14.11 -7.56 -0.55
C SER A 56 14.97 -8.38 -1.52
N GLU A 57 14.57 -9.60 -1.87
CA GLU A 57 15.18 -10.41 -2.92
C GLU A 57 14.99 -9.77 -4.30
N ALA A 58 13.78 -9.24 -4.59
CA ALA A 58 13.52 -8.50 -5.81
C ALA A 58 14.33 -7.19 -5.88
N GLN A 59 14.45 -6.45 -4.77
CA GLN A 59 15.31 -5.25 -4.68
C GLN A 59 16.79 -5.57 -4.92
N ARG A 60 17.27 -6.75 -4.47
CA ARG A 60 18.62 -7.19 -4.78
C ARG A 60 18.79 -7.49 -6.27
N ALA A 61 17.79 -8.14 -6.89
CA ALA A 61 17.79 -8.37 -8.34
C ALA A 61 17.78 -7.04 -9.11
N GLU A 62 16.96 -6.06 -8.66
CA GLU A 62 16.97 -4.70 -9.21
C GLU A 62 18.34 -4.03 -9.06
N ALA A 63 18.99 -4.15 -7.90
CA ALA A 63 20.33 -3.59 -7.71
C ALA A 63 21.34 -4.14 -8.71
N PHE A 64 21.23 -5.39 -9.11
CA PHE A 64 22.05 -6.00 -10.13
C PHE A 64 21.79 -5.38 -11.52
N THR A 65 20.54 -5.01 -11.84
CA THR A 65 20.22 -4.39 -13.13
C THR A 65 20.91 -3.06 -13.37
N LYS A 66 21.41 -2.39 -12.32
CA LYS A 66 22.22 -1.16 -12.47
C LYS A 66 23.56 -1.38 -13.18
N TYR A 67 23.99 -2.65 -13.36
CA TYR A 67 25.11 -3.00 -14.23
C TYR A 67 24.73 -3.12 -15.71
N LEU A 68 23.43 -3.25 -16.01
CA LEU A 68 22.92 -3.44 -17.37
C LEU A 68 22.59 -2.10 -18.03
N PRO A 69 22.53 -2.05 -19.39
CA PRO A 69 22.01 -0.87 -20.10
C PRO A 69 20.55 -0.62 -19.76
N SER A 70 20.20 0.65 -19.55
CA SER A 70 18.82 1.10 -19.44
C SER A 70 18.36 1.72 -20.76
N ILE A 71 17.14 1.41 -21.17
CA ILE A 71 16.47 1.99 -22.34
C ILE A 71 15.32 2.83 -21.81
N ASP A 72 15.35 4.12 -22.14
CA ASP A 72 14.31 5.07 -21.77
C ASP A 72 13.58 5.54 -23.03
N ALA A 73 12.27 5.64 -22.97
CA ALA A 73 11.46 6.28 -24.00
C ALA A 73 10.61 7.37 -23.36
N MET A 74 10.70 8.59 -23.90
CA MET A 74 9.92 9.72 -23.45
C MET A 74 9.22 10.36 -24.65
N GLY A 75 7.91 10.62 -24.50
CA GLY A 75 7.13 11.38 -25.44
C GLY A 75 6.53 12.61 -24.77
N VAL A 76 6.70 13.78 -25.40
CA VAL A 76 6.08 15.03 -24.96
C VAL A 76 5.26 15.58 -26.10
N TYR A 77 4.01 15.89 -25.83
CA TYR A 77 3.14 16.58 -26.75
C TYR A 77 2.70 17.91 -26.13
N LEU A 78 3.03 19.00 -26.85
CA LEU A 78 2.66 20.34 -26.45
C LEU A 78 1.63 20.89 -27.44
N ARG A 79 0.56 21.44 -26.92
CA ARG A 79 -0.43 22.15 -27.72
C ARG A 79 -0.50 23.60 -27.29
N ASN A 80 -0.02 24.48 -28.18
CA ASN A 80 -0.10 25.93 -28.01
C ASN A 80 -1.45 26.45 -28.50
N GLN A 81 -1.98 27.45 -27.83
CA GLN A 81 -3.26 28.06 -28.24
C GLN A 81 -3.11 29.02 -29.39
N LYS A 82 -1.93 29.59 -29.57
CA LYS A 82 -1.66 30.62 -30.58
C LYS A 82 -0.43 30.27 -31.41
N GLU A 83 -0.46 30.68 -32.66
CA GLU A 83 0.71 30.69 -33.56
C GLU A 83 1.71 31.76 -33.08
N ILE A 84 2.98 31.53 -33.35
CA ILE A 84 4.03 32.50 -33.08
C ILE A 84 4.18 33.39 -34.29
N ASN A 85 3.74 34.65 -34.17
CA ASN A 85 3.90 35.65 -35.18
C ASN A 85 5.12 36.51 -34.86
N LEU A 86 6.11 36.48 -35.72
CA LEU A 86 7.33 37.30 -35.59
C LEU A 86 7.08 38.75 -36.00
N LEU A 87 6.06 38.97 -36.83
CA LEU A 87 5.60 40.31 -37.25
C LEU A 87 4.17 40.57 -36.76
N SER A 88 3.92 41.77 -36.26
CA SER A 88 2.57 42.17 -35.86
C SER A 88 1.70 42.43 -37.10
N ASP A 89 2.26 43.03 -38.15
CA ASP A 89 1.62 43.37 -39.43
C ASP A 89 2.61 43.14 -40.58
N ASP A 90 2.12 43.25 -41.81
CA ASP A 90 2.97 43.20 -43.00
C ASP A 90 4.07 44.25 -42.97
N ALA A 91 5.32 43.82 -43.11
CA ALA A 91 6.46 44.72 -43.10
C ALA A 91 6.80 45.15 -44.52
N ARG A 92 7.01 46.44 -44.67
CA ARG A 92 7.53 47.02 -45.89
C ARG A 92 9.02 47.25 -45.76
N LEU A 93 9.79 46.44 -46.43
CA LEU A 93 11.25 46.51 -46.42
C LEU A 93 11.74 47.34 -47.58
N PRO A 94 12.58 48.36 -47.34
CA PRO A 94 13.13 49.16 -48.43
C PRO A 94 14.04 48.29 -49.33
N VAL A 95 13.87 48.40 -50.63
CA VAL A 95 14.74 47.71 -51.60
C VAL A 95 16.00 48.53 -51.81
N GLY A 96 17.13 47.93 -51.41
CA GLY A 96 18.43 48.56 -51.56
C GLY A 96 19.48 47.55 -52.06
N SER A 97 20.74 47.95 -52.10
CA SER A 97 21.86 47.10 -52.49
C SER A 97 22.88 47.01 -51.35
N ILE A 98 23.56 45.88 -51.28
CA ILE A 98 24.70 45.72 -50.33
C ILE A 98 25.94 46.22 -51.08
N GLY A 99 26.59 47.22 -50.52
CA GLY A 99 27.85 47.75 -51.02
C GLY A 99 29.03 46.78 -50.86
N SER A 100 30.15 47.09 -51.51
CA SER A 100 31.39 46.28 -51.37
C SER A 100 31.96 46.26 -49.95
N ASP A 101 31.50 47.17 -49.10
CA ASP A 101 31.82 47.26 -47.67
C ASP A 101 30.88 46.45 -46.77
N GLY A 102 29.96 45.67 -47.36
CA GLY A 102 28.96 44.87 -46.65
C GLY A 102 27.80 45.67 -46.04
N LYS A 103 27.74 46.99 -46.24
CA LYS A 103 26.66 47.83 -45.73
C LYS A 103 25.50 47.95 -46.72
N PHE A 104 24.31 48.01 -46.16
CA PHE A 104 23.12 48.26 -46.93
C PHE A 104 23.06 49.73 -47.35
N THR A 105 22.97 49.96 -48.65
CA THR A 105 22.92 51.30 -49.23
C THR A 105 21.86 51.37 -50.34
N PHE A 106 21.37 52.59 -50.63
CA PHE A 106 20.50 52.84 -51.74
C PHE A 106 21.29 53.39 -52.91
N ARG A 107 21.11 52.84 -54.07
CA ARG A 107 21.59 53.47 -55.30
C ARG A 107 20.75 54.71 -55.65
N PRO A 108 21.28 55.71 -56.37
CA PRO A 108 20.52 56.91 -56.74
C PRO A 108 19.20 56.62 -57.48
N ASP A 109 19.18 55.56 -58.30
CA ASP A 109 18.01 55.09 -59.04
C ASP A 109 16.95 54.41 -58.15
N GLN A 110 17.32 54.01 -56.94
CA GLN A 110 16.41 53.37 -55.98
C GLN A 110 15.83 54.38 -54.98
N LEU A 111 16.16 55.65 -55.05
CA LEU A 111 15.66 56.72 -54.23
C LEU A 111 14.50 57.47 -54.90
N MET A 112 13.54 57.90 -54.10
CA MET A 112 12.52 58.80 -54.54
C MET A 112 13.13 60.15 -54.76
N VAL A 113 12.90 60.75 -55.98
CA VAL A 113 13.45 62.03 -56.34
C VAL A 113 12.33 63.08 -56.33
N GLY A 114 12.60 64.21 -55.71
CA GLY A 114 11.65 65.34 -55.68
C GLY A 114 11.58 66.11 -57.00
N SER A 115 10.72 67.10 -57.10
CA SER A 115 10.53 67.94 -58.31
C SER A 115 11.80 68.80 -58.57
N ASP A 116 12.75 68.90 -57.65
CA ASP A 116 14.02 69.60 -57.76
C ASP A 116 15.16 68.68 -58.21
N GLY A 117 14.88 67.41 -58.55
CA GLY A 117 15.85 66.42 -59.00
C GLY A 117 16.75 65.87 -57.89
N LYS A 118 16.48 66.18 -56.63
CA LYS A 118 17.26 65.68 -55.49
C LYS A 118 16.53 64.53 -54.74
N PRO A 119 17.26 63.58 -54.15
CA PRO A 119 16.69 62.52 -53.31
C PRO A 119 15.86 63.08 -52.16
N VAL A 120 14.64 62.57 -51.99
CA VAL A 120 13.78 62.98 -50.89
C VAL A 120 14.29 62.37 -49.56
N MET A 121 14.39 63.24 -48.54
CA MET A 121 14.73 62.85 -47.19
C MET A 121 13.59 63.19 -46.23
N VAL A 122 13.20 62.24 -45.38
CA VAL A 122 12.23 62.45 -44.30
C VAL A 122 12.92 62.04 -42.99
N ASN A 123 12.95 62.94 -42.02
CA ASN A 123 13.61 62.74 -40.71
C ASN A 123 15.09 62.32 -40.83
N GLY A 124 15.81 62.85 -41.83
CA GLY A 124 17.22 62.53 -42.04
C GLY A 124 17.50 61.18 -42.74
N GLN A 125 16.47 60.47 -43.18
CA GLN A 125 16.59 59.19 -43.90
C GLN A 125 16.13 59.36 -45.35
N TYR A 126 16.84 58.73 -46.28
CA TYR A 126 16.41 58.65 -47.69
C TYR A 126 15.15 57.81 -47.85
N VAL A 127 14.21 58.29 -48.64
CA VAL A 127 12.97 57.58 -48.97
C VAL A 127 13.22 56.69 -50.16
N PRO A 128 13.16 55.35 -49.98
CA PRO A 128 13.29 54.42 -51.11
C PRO A 128 12.09 54.49 -52.04
N LYS A 129 12.33 54.29 -53.33
CA LYS A 129 11.29 54.30 -54.40
C LYS A 129 10.43 53.04 -54.32
N ASP A 130 11.08 51.91 -54.05
CA ASP A 130 10.45 50.59 -54.03
C ASP A 130 10.57 49.94 -52.67
N TYR A 131 9.51 49.25 -52.28
CA TYR A 131 9.43 48.46 -51.05
C TYR A 131 9.07 47.02 -51.39
N ALA A 132 9.83 46.10 -50.87
CA ALA A 132 9.44 44.70 -50.86
C ALA A 132 8.44 44.48 -49.73
N LEU A 133 7.29 43.89 -50.02
CA LEU A 133 6.34 43.49 -49.01
C LEU A 133 6.76 42.15 -48.43
N LEU A 134 6.96 42.12 -47.13
CA LEU A 134 7.14 40.89 -46.37
C LEU A 134 5.81 40.59 -45.65
N PRO A 135 5.01 39.67 -46.17
CA PRO A 135 3.73 39.36 -45.56
C PRO A 135 3.93 38.78 -44.15
N LYS A 136 3.07 39.13 -43.23
CA LYS A 136 3.04 38.58 -41.88
C LYS A 136 3.01 37.04 -41.87
N GLU A 137 2.25 36.45 -42.81
CA GLU A 137 2.11 35.00 -42.93
C GLU A 137 3.44 34.31 -43.25
N ALA A 138 4.35 34.97 -43.97
CA ALA A 138 5.68 34.42 -44.28
C ALA A 138 6.57 34.27 -43.03
N MET A 139 6.26 35.03 -41.95
CA MET A 139 6.97 35.03 -40.67
C MET A 139 6.12 34.47 -39.53
N THR A 140 5.04 33.75 -39.88
CA THR A 140 4.22 33.03 -38.89
C THR A 140 4.69 31.59 -38.81
N VAL A 141 5.02 31.15 -37.61
CA VAL A 141 5.40 29.76 -37.33
C VAL A 141 4.25 29.10 -36.59
N ASP A 142 3.66 28.08 -37.22
CA ASP A 142 2.58 27.27 -36.60
C ASP A 142 3.17 26.15 -35.76
N GLU A 143 3.47 26.45 -34.50
CA GLU A 143 3.91 25.48 -33.52
C GLU A 143 2.77 25.09 -32.55
N ARG A 144 1.53 25.10 -33.03
CA ARG A 144 0.38 24.76 -32.18
C ARG A 144 0.41 23.30 -31.68
N ASN A 145 1.01 22.43 -32.48
CA ASN A 145 1.14 21.02 -32.15
C ASN A 145 2.60 20.59 -32.26
N LEU A 146 3.27 20.51 -31.12
CA LEU A 146 4.65 20.05 -31.03
C LEU A 146 4.70 18.69 -30.37
N GLY A 147 5.12 17.68 -31.10
CA GLY A 147 5.38 16.33 -30.59
C GLY A 147 6.88 16.04 -30.60
N ILE A 148 7.41 15.66 -29.45
CA ILE A 148 8.81 15.22 -29.30
C ILE A 148 8.80 13.81 -28.77
N VAL A 149 9.47 12.88 -29.46
CA VAL A 149 9.71 11.51 -28.99
C VAL A 149 11.21 11.31 -28.91
N GLN A 150 11.66 10.88 -27.74
CA GLN A 150 13.07 10.60 -27.48
C GLN A 150 13.21 9.17 -27.00
N VAL A 151 14.17 8.44 -27.55
CA VAL A 151 14.61 7.13 -27.04
C VAL A 151 16.07 7.26 -26.64
N GLY A 152 16.36 6.94 -25.37
CA GLY A 152 17.70 6.97 -24.81
C GLY A 152 18.19 5.57 -24.46
N LEU A 153 19.47 5.29 -24.65
CA LEU A 153 20.17 4.12 -24.18
C LEU A 153 21.32 4.58 -23.28
N THR A 154 21.28 4.19 -22.01
CA THR A 154 22.33 4.58 -21.04
C THR A 154 23.00 3.34 -20.48
N GLN A 155 24.33 3.21 -20.70
CA GLN A 155 25.16 2.15 -20.13
C GLN A 155 26.22 2.75 -19.20
N PRO A 156 26.14 2.50 -17.88
CA PRO A 156 27.20 2.93 -16.97
C PRO A 156 28.42 2.01 -17.15
N ILE A 157 29.56 2.59 -17.51
CA ILE A 157 30.85 1.86 -17.63
C ILE A 157 31.58 1.89 -16.28
N TYR A 158 31.64 3.07 -15.65
CA TYR A 158 32.28 3.25 -14.35
C TYR A 158 31.62 4.38 -13.56
N MET A 159 31.27 4.11 -12.30
CA MET A 159 30.64 5.08 -11.41
C MET A 159 31.35 5.15 -10.04
N GLY A 160 32.69 5.09 -10.02
CA GLY A 160 33.46 5.25 -8.78
C GLY A 160 33.08 4.23 -7.68
N GLY A 161 32.68 3.02 -8.03
CA GLY A 161 32.28 2.00 -7.07
C GLY A 161 30.83 2.09 -6.55
N LYS A 162 30.06 3.11 -6.96
CA LYS A 162 28.66 3.33 -6.49
C LYS A 162 27.77 2.11 -6.73
N ILE A 163 27.81 1.51 -7.92
CA ILE A 163 26.97 0.35 -8.25
C ILE A 163 27.32 -0.86 -7.38
N ARG A 164 28.64 -1.07 -7.14
CA ARG A 164 29.11 -2.15 -6.25
C ARG A 164 28.62 -1.95 -4.82
N ALA A 165 28.76 -0.74 -4.28
CA ALA A 165 28.27 -0.42 -2.94
C ALA A 165 26.75 -0.58 -2.83
N TYR A 166 26.01 -0.15 -3.85
CA TYR A 166 24.55 -0.33 -3.90
C TYR A 166 24.14 -1.81 -3.88
N ASN A 167 24.82 -2.67 -4.65
CA ASN A 167 24.59 -4.12 -4.63
C ASN A 167 24.94 -4.77 -3.29
N GLN A 168 26.01 -4.30 -2.61
CA GLN A 168 26.34 -4.75 -1.26
C GLN A 168 25.24 -4.37 -0.25
N ILE A 169 24.75 -3.13 -0.31
CA ILE A 169 23.66 -2.67 0.54
C ILE A 169 22.40 -3.50 0.30
N ALA A 170 22.02 -3.76 -0.94
CA ALA A 170 20.86 -4.58 -1.27
C ALA A 170 21.01 -6.03 -0.73
N GLY A 171 22.21 -6.62 -0.83
CA GLY A 171 22.49 -7.94 -0.25
C GLY A 171 22.43 -7.97 1.28
N LEU A 172 22.84 -6.89 1.96
CA LEU A 172 22.71 -6.75 3.41
C LEU A 172 21.25 -6.51 3.82
N SER A 173 20.48 -5.77 3.01
CA SER A 173 19.05 -5.55 3.23
C SER A 173 18.26 -6.86 3.16
N GLU A 174 18.58 -7.74 2.21
CA GLU A 174 18.00 -9.09 2.13
C GLU A 174 18.30 -9.91 3.39
N ARG A 175 19.56 -9.91 3.86
CA ARG A 175 19.93 -10.60 5.12
C ARG A 175 19.19 -10.03 6.31
N LEU A 176 19.03 -8.72 6.37
CA LEU A 176 18.24 -8.04 7.42
C LEU A 176 16.77 -8.49 7.39
N ALA A 177 16.15 -8.54 6.22
CA ALA A 177 14.77 -9.00 6.07
C ALA A 177 14.61 -10.46 6.54
N LYS A 178 15.54 -11.36 6.17
CA LYS A 178 15.56 -12.76 6.64
C LYS A 178 15.71 -12.86 8.16
N SER A 179 16.55 -12.01 8.77
CA SER A 179 16.70 -11.96 10.23
C SER A 179 15.44 -11.44 10.93
N LYS A 180 14.79 -10.41 10.38
CA LYS A 180 13.50 -9.89 10.88
C LYS A 180 12.40 -10.94 10.79
N ARG A 181 12.33 -11.69 9.71
CA ARG A 181 11.39 -12.81 9.57
C ARG A 181 11.61 -13.87 10.65
N SER A 182 12.88 -14.22 10.95
CA SER A 182 13.21 -15.16 12.02
C SER A 182 12.83 -14.62 13.41
N GLN A 183 13.02 -13.32 13.64
CA GLN A 183 12.57 -12.64 14.86
C GLN A 183 11.04 -12.68 14.99
N GLU A 184 10.30 -12.40 13.92
CA GLU A 184 8.85 -12.44 13.94
C GLU A 184 8.31 -13.86 14.19
N LEU A 185 8.95 -14.88 13.63
CA LEU A 185 8.62 -16.28 13.90
C LEU A 185 8.74 -16.59 15.42
N GLN A 186 9.83 -16.17 16.06
CA GLN A 186 10.01 -16.37 17.50
C GLN A 186 8.96 -15.59 18.30
N HIS A 187 8.63 -14.38 17.87
CA HIS A 187 7.59 -13.57 18.52
C HIS A 187 6.19 -14.21 18.40
N VAL A 188 5.86 -14.77 17.24
CA VAL A 188 4.58 -15.49 17.03
C VAL A 188 4.52 -16.73 17.93
N ILE A 189 5.59 -17.52 18.05
CA ILE A 189 5.63 -18.67 18.93
C ILE A 189 5.45 -18.25 20.39
N LEU A 190 6.18 -17.23 20.85
CA LEU A 190 6.08 -16.74 22.22
C LEU A 190 4.67 -16.23 22.55
N SER A 191 4.09 -15.40 21.69
CA SER A 191 2.73 -14.88 21.91
C SER A 191 1.66 -15.97 21.88
N THR A 192 1.86 -17.03 21.10
CA THR A 192 0.99 -18.21 21.11
C THR A 192 1.07 -18.94 22.44
N ASP A 193 2.28 -19.15 22.95
CA ASP A 193 2.50 -19.80 24.23
C ASP A 193 1.87 -19.01 25.39
N GLU A 194 2.09 -17.70 25.41
CA GLU A 194 1.51 -16.81 26.41
C GLU A 194 -0.03 -16.86 26.39
N ALA A 195 -0.63 -16.74 25.20
CA ALA A 195 -2.08 -16.80 25.03
C ALA A 195 -2.66 -18.16 25.47
N TYR A 196 -1.97 -19.26 25.12
CA TYR A 196 -2.38 -20.61 25.51
C TYR A 196 -2.37 -20.81 27.03
N TRP A 197 -1.27 -20.45 27.68
CA TRP A 197 -1.15 -20.61 29.14
C TRP A 197 -2.06 -19.66 29.91
N GLN A 198 -2.36 -18.49 29.34
CA GLN A 198 -3.37 -17.60 29.90
C GLN A 198 -4.74 -18.24 29.91
N ILE A 199 -5.14 -18.91 28.80
CA ILE A 199 -6.41 -19.65 28.74
C ILE A 199 -6.44 -20.78 29.78
N VAL A 200 -5.38 -21.58 29.88
CA VAL A 200 -5.28 -22.65 30.87
C VAL A 200 -5.43 -22.11 32.30
N SER A 201 -4.79 -20.99 32.60
CA SER A 201 -4.92 -20.31 33.91
C SER A 201 -6.37 -19.86 34.17
N LEU A 202 -7.01 -19.23 33.17
CA LEU A 202 -8.39 -18.74 33.30
C LEU A 202 -9.41 -19.87 33.40
N VAL A 203 -9.21 -21.00 32.72
CA VAL A 203 -10.04 -22.21 32.88
C VAL A 203 -10.00 -22.73 34.32
N ASN A 204 -8.80 -22.75 34.94
CA ASN A 204 -8.69 -23.18 36.34
C ASN A 204 -9.29 -22.14 37.30
N ARG A 205 -9.10 -20.84 37.05
CA ARG A 205 -9.76 -19.77 37.83
C ARG A 205 -11.27 -19.84 37.72
N LYS A 206 -11.82 -20.17 36.54
CA LYS A 206 -13.27 -20.37 36.34
C LYS A 206 -13.78 -21.49 37.22
N LYS A 207 -13.12 -22.66 37.21
CA LYS A 207 -13.50 -23.80 38.09
C LYS A 207 -13.51 -23.39 39.56
N LEU A 208 -12.55 -22.58 39.99
CA LEU A 208 -12.49 -22.08 41.35
C LEU A 208 -13.64 -21.10 41.65
N ALA A 209 -13.90 -20.15 40.74
CA ALA A 209 -14.99 -19.18 40.90
C ALA A 209 -16.37 -19.87 40.93
N ASP A 210 -16.60 -20.86 40.06
CA ASP A 210 -17.82 -21.66 40.04
C ASP A 210 -18.05 -22.37 41.38
N LYS A 211 -17.01 -23.01 41.94
CA LYS A 211 -17.09 -23.66 43.22
C LYS A 211 -17.27 -22.70 44.40
N TYR A 212 -16.66 -21.50 44.30
CA TYR A 212 -16.82 -20.45 45.31
C TYR A 212 -18.29 -19.94 45.32
N VAL A 213 -18.88 -19.65 44.16
CA VAL A 213 -20.27 -19.23 44.07
C VAL A 213 -21.23 -20.34 44.54
N GLU A 214 -20.97 -21.60 44.15
CA GLU A 214 -21.76 -22.75 44.65
C GLU A 214 -21.74 -22.84 46.18
N THR A 215 -20.58 -22.65 46.80
CA THR A 215 -20.43 -22.69 48.27
C THR A 215 -21.17 -21.52 48.91
N LEU A 216 -21.04 -20.31 48.38
CA LEU A 216 -21.74 -19.13 48.90
C LEU A 216 -23.27 -19.25 48.77
N THR A 217 -23.74 -19.82 47.67
CA THR A 217 -25.17 -20.08 47.45
C THR A 217 -25.74 -21.03 48.53
N LYS A 218 -25.01 -22.11 48.84
CA LYS A 218 -25.38 -23.00 49.94
C LYS A 218 -25.36 -22.28 51.28
N PHE A 219 -24.34 -21.47 51.54
CA PHE A 219 -24.19 -20.72 52.77
C PHE A 219 -25.33 -19.69 52.96
N VAL A 220 -25.75 -18.98 51.88
CA VAL A 220 -26.91 -18.09 51.93
C VAL A 220 -28.15 -18.87 52.34
N HIS A 221 -28.40 -20.05 51.70
CA HIS A 221 -29.53 -20.90 52.02
C HIS A 221 -29.54 -21.32 53.50
N ASP A 222 -28.42 -21.76 54.05
CA ASP A 222 -28.28 -22.18 55.45
C ASP A 222 -28.52 -21.01 56.41
N VAL A 223 -28.00 -19.81 56.15
CA VAL A 223 -28.25 -18.62 56.95
C VAL A 223 -29.70 -18.13 56.89
N GLU A 224 -30.34 -18.26 55.73
CA GLU A 224 -31.79 -17.97 55.56
C GLU A 224 -32.65 -18.94 56.40
N LEU A 225 -32.29 -20.23 56.45
CA LEU A 225 -32.93 -21.20 57.29
C LEU A 225 -32.73 -20.88 58.81
N MET A 226 -31.50 -20.52 59.22
CA MET A 226 -31.23 -20.05 60.58
C MET A 226 -32.00 -18.79 60.97
N HIS A 227 -32.23 -17.88 60.01
CA HIS A 227 -33.04 -16.70 60.24
C HIS A 227 -34.51 -17.04 60.46
N THR A 228 -35.10 -17.99 59.71
CA THR A 228 -36.48 -18.44 59.89
C THR A 228 -36.70 -19.12 61.21
N THR A 229 -35.66 -19.75 61.77
CA THR A 229 -35.70 -20.38 63.12
C THR A 229 -35.31 -19.41 64.26
N GLY A 230 -35.04 -18.13 63.93
CA GLY A 230 -34.71 -17.08 64.92
C GLY A 230 -33.27 -17.10 65.44
N VAL A 231 -32.37 -17.93 64.89
CA VAL A 231 -30.95 -18.04 65.28
C VAL A 231 -30.07 -16.99 64.63
N ALA A 232 -30.39 -16.55 63.39
CA ALA A 232 -29.64 -15.52 62.69
C ALA A 232 -30.46 -14.23 62.52
N THR A 233 -29.79 -13.09 62.44
CA THR A 233 -30.40 -11.78 62.19
C THR A 233 -30.61 -11.51 60.68
N LYS A 234 -31.49 -10.54 60.35
CA LYS A 234 -31.65 -10.07 58.97
C LYS A 234 -30.34 -9.46 58.42
N ALA A 235 -29.53 -8.83 59.30
CA ALA A 235 -28.23 -8.30 58.93
C ALA A 235 -27.25 -9.39 58.47
N ASP A 236 -27.28 -10.55 59.14
CA ASP A 236 -26.43 -11.69 58.76
C ASP A 236 -26.80 -12.21 57.36
N VAL A 237 -28.11 -12.40 57.09
CA VAL A 237 -28.58 -12.80 55.75
C VAL A 237 -28.13 -11.81 54.67
N LEU A 238 -28.28 -10.50 54.90
CA LEU A 238 -27.87 -9.47 53.94
C LEU A 238 -26.36 -9.50 53.72
N SER A 239 -25.55 -9.68 54.79
CA SER A 239 -24.10 -9.75 54.72
C SER A 239 -23.63 -10.93 53.83
N VAL A 240 -24.25 -12.10 53.97
CA VAL A 240 -23.90 -13.27 53.18
C VAL A 240 -24.36 -13.11 51.72
N ARG A 241 -25.54 -12.49 51.48
CA ARG A 241 -26.00 -12.15 50.12
C ARG A 241 -25.05 -11.18 49.40
N VAL A 242 -24.49 -10.16 50.11
CA VAL A 242 -23.48 -9.30 49.55
C VAL A 242 -22.24 -10.08 49.14
N LYS A 243 -21.81 -11.06 49.96
CA LYS A 243 -20.69 -11.95 49.59
C LYS A 243 -20.98 -12.84 48.39
N LEU A 244 -22.21 -13.34 48.23
CA LEU A 244 -22.62 -14.05 47.04
C LEU A 244 -22.53 -13.18 45.81
N ASN A 245 -23.07 -11.95 45.82
CA ASN A 245 -23.00 -11.02 44.73
C ASN A 245 -21.56 -10.67 44.34
N GLU A 246 -20.66 -10.51 45.35
CA GLU A 246 -19.22 -10.32 45.09
C GLU A 246 -18.63 -11.54 44.37
N GLY A 247 -18.99 -12.75 44.77
CA GLY A 247 -18.58 -14.01 44.12
C GLY A 247 -19.07 -14.09 42.65
N GLU A 248 -20.33 -13.80 42.40
CA GLU A 248 -20.91 -13.77 41.05
C GLU A 248 -20.26 -12.72 40.14
N MET A 249 -19.90 -11.56 40.69
CA MET A 249 -19.13 -10.57 39.94
C MET A 249 -17.74 -11.09 39.52
N VAL A 250 -17.04 -11.81 40.43
CA VAL A 250 -15.75 -12.42 40.13
C VAL A 250 -15.89 -13.49 39.06
N GLN A 251 -16.91 -14.36 39.19
CA GLN A 251 -17.23 -15.38 38.18
C GLN A 251 -17.44 -14.74 36.79
N THR A 252 -18.29 -13.72 36.71
CA THR A 252 -18.56 -12.96 35.44
C THR A 252 -17.28 -12.37 34.86
N LYS A 253 -16.39 -11.78 35.68
CA LYS A 253 -15.10 -11.25 35.25
C LYS A 253 -14.21 -12.34 34.66
N VAL A 254 -14.16 -13.50 35.26
CA VAL A 254 -13.36 -14.63 34.78
C VAL A 254 -13.93 -15.18 33.47
N ASP A 255 -15.24 -15.30 33.36
CA ASP A 255 -15.89 -15.74 32.11
C ASP A 255 -15.64 -14.79 30.92
N ASN A 256 -15.75 -13.49 31.17
CA ASN A 256 -15.42 -12.48 30.18
C ASN A 256 -13.93 -12.53 29.78
N GLY A 257 -13.03 -12.68 30.77
CA GLY A 257 -11.60 -12.84 30.55
C GLY A 257 -11.26 -14.08 29.73
N LEU A 258 -11.93 -15.20 30.00
CA LEU A 258 -11.75 -16.44 29.25
C LEU A 258 -12.22 -16.30 27.79
N SER A 259 -13.37 -15.67 27.56
CA SER A 259 -13.88 -15.38 26.22
C SER A 259 -12.90 -14.51 25.42
N LEU A 260 -12.41 -13.45 26.04
CA LEU A 260 -11.44 -12.54 25.42
C LEU A 260 -10.11 -13.24 25.09
N SER A 261 -9.60 -14.05 26.01
CA SER A 261 -8.36 -14.80 25.80
C SER A 261 -8.49 -15.83 24.67
N ARG A 262 -9.66 -16.46 24.52
CA ARG A 262 -9.95 -17.36 23.39
C ARG A 262 -9.96 -16.60 22.05
N MET A 263 -10.56 -15.40 22.02
CA MET A 263 -10.55 -14.55 20.83
C MET A 263 -9.12 -14.14 20.45
N LEU A 264 -8.29 -13.81 21.44
CA LEU A 264 -6.87 -13.47 21.22
C LEU A 264 -6.10 -14.64 20.61
N LEU A 265 -6.25 -15.85 21.17
CA LEU A 265 -5.60 -17.04 20.62
C LEU A 265 -6.06 -17.33 19.20
N ASN A 266 -7.37 -17.22 18.93
CA ASN A 266 -7.89 -17.38 17.58
C ASN A 266 -7.31 -16.35 16.59
N GLN A 267 -7.12 -15.09 17.01
CA GLN A 267 -6.50 -14.07 16.19
C GLN A 267 -5.02 -14.39 15.89
N ILE A 268 -4.30 -15.00 16.84
CA ILE A 268 -2.90 -15.38 16.64
C ILE A 268 -2.78 -16.58 15.71
N CYS A 269 -3.68 -17.54 15.85
CA CYS A 269 -3.70 -18.77 15.05
C CYS A 269 -4.27 -18.56 13.62
N GLY A 270 -4.92 -17.42 13.34
CA GLY A 270 -5.47 -17.04 12.02
C GLY A 270 -6.97 -17.13 11.98
#